data_79d3a40f59dcb4413fbfef462c37f3e3
#
_entry.id   79d3a40f59dcb4413fbfef462c37f3e3
#
_cell.length_a   1.000
_cell.length_b   1.000
_cell.length_c   1.000
_cell.angle_alpha   90.00
_cell.angle_beta   90.00
_cell.angle_gamma   90.00
#
_symmetry.space_group_name_H-M   'P 1'
#
loop_
_entity.id
_entity.type
_entity.pdbx_description
1 polymer ?
#
loop_
_entity_poly.entity_id
_entity_poly.type
_entity_poly.pdbx_seq_one_letter_code
_entity_poly.pdbx_strand_id
1 'polypeptide(L)'
;MKKILIIVVLFTSCYNVERNCIDFKTGEFEFSSIIDDSLVTSQFTRTDEFEIELFNGIEDSSSIKWVNDCEFMLTKLNPRTNQEKRPVRIKSLRTFGNSYDFEYSQVNNPQSINRGTVNKISNKKIVVKILI
;
A
#
# COMPACT_ATOMS: atom_id res chain seq x y z
N MET A 1 5.59 23.88 58.06
CA MET A 1 6.11 23.73 56.67
C MET A 1 5.22 22.73 55.94
N LYS A 2 4.39 23.22 55.04
CA LYS A 2 3.51 22.36 54.23
C LYS A 2 4.33 21.80 53.07
N LYS A 3 4.54 20.47 53.03
CA LYS A 3 5.15 19.79 51.91
C LYS A 3 4.08 19.67 50.79
N ILE A 4 4.22 20.44 49.71
CA ILE A 4 3.38 20.33 48.53
C ILE A 4 3.92 19.15 47.73
N LEU A 5 3.14 18.05 47.72
CA LEU A 5 3.40 16.89 46.91
C LEU A 5 2.88 17.18 45.48
N ILE A 6 3.78 17.53 44.55
CA ILE A 6 3.45 17.72 43.13
C ILE A 6 3.31 16.32 42.51
N ILE A 7 2.08 15.89 42.28
CA ILE A 7 1.78 14.69 41.51
C ILE A 7 1.92 15.06 40.04
N VAL A 8 3.04 14.66 39.44
CA VAL A 8 3.23 14.71 37.97
C VAL A 8 2.44 13.58 37.38
N VAL A 9 1.24 13.89 36.86
CA VAL A 9 0.45 12.93 36.10
C VAL A 9 1.07 12.85 34.69
N LEU A 10 1.83 11.81 34.47
CA LEU A 10 2.34 11.46 33.12
C LEU A 10 1.16 10.95 32.31
N PHE A 11 0.60 11.82 31.47
CA PHE A 11 -0.33 11.40 30.43
C PHE A 11 0.45 10.60 29.38
N THR A 12 0.49 9.29 29.53
CA THR A 12 0.90 8.40 28.45
C THR A 12 -0.23 8.39 27.43
N SER A 13 -0.17 9.30 26.46
CA SER A 13 -1.05 9.26 25.32
C SER A 13 -0.65 8.04 24.50
N CYS A 14 -1.43 6.95 24.61
CA CYS A 14 -1.36 5.83 23.69
C CYS A 14 -1.89 6.32 22.34
N TYR A 15 -0.99 6.67 21.42
CA TYR A 15 -1.35 6.98 20.05
C TYR A 15 -1.65 5.66 19.32
N ASN A 16 -2.92 5.33 19.21
CA ASN A 16 -3.36 4.18 18.43
C ASN A 16 -3.42 4.57 16.94
N VAL A 17 -2.56 3.96 16.14
CA VAL A 17 -2.61 4.10 14.68
C VAL A 17 -3.77 3.29 14.15
N GLU A 18 -4.70 3.95 13.44
CA GLU A 18 -5.82 3.28 12.78
C GLU A 18 -5.30 2.45 11.59
N ARG A 19 -5.75 1.18 11.52
CA ARG A 19 -5.46 0.26 10.42
C ARG A 19 -6.70 -0.50 10.02
N ASN A 20 -7.50 0.10 9.16
CA ASN A 20 -8.66 -0.55 8.54
C ASN A 20 -8.28 -1.11 7.17
N CYS A 21 -7.40 -2.09 7.14
CA CYS A 21 -6.83 -2.63 5.90
C CYS A 21 -7.85 -3.37 5.03
N ILE A 22 -8.89 -3.95 5.63
CA ILE A 22 -9.92 -4.72 4.90
C ILE A 22 -10.61 -3.88 3.84
N ASP A 23 -10.89 -2.61 4.14
CA ASP A 23 -11.55 -1.70 3.20
C ASP A 23 -10.68 -1.34 2.00
N PHE A 24 -9.39 -1.62 2.07
CA PHE A 24 -8.41 -1.34 1.01
C PHE A 24 -7.90 -2.60 0.28
N LYS A 25 -8.50 -3.76 0.53
CA LYS A 25 -8.07 -5.00 -0.15
C LYS A 25 -8.46 -5.01 -1.62
N THR A 26 -9.60 -4.46 -1.96
CA THR A 26 -10.12 -4.43 -3.33
C THR A 26 -10.63 -3.04 -3.69
N GLY A 27 -10.64 -2.71 -4.97
CA GLY A 27 -11.15 -1.46 -5.51
C GLY A 27 -10.26 -0.82 -6.55
N GLU A 28 -10.55 0.44 -6.85
CA GLU A 28 -9.75 1.29 -7.73
C GLU A 28 -8.98 2.30 -6.89
N PHE A 29 -7.71 2.46 -7.22
CA PHE A 29 -6.78 3.27 -6.45
C PHE A 29 -5.94 4.18 -7.35
N GLU A 30 -5.43 5.24 -6.75
CA GLU A 30 -4.51 6.17 -7.37
C GLU A 30 -3.30 6.37 -6.48
N PHE A 31 -2.13 6.29 -7.07
CA PHE A 31 -0.85 6.56 -6.44
C PHE A 31 -0.12 7.66 -7.20
N SER A 32 0.36 8.67 -6.48
CA SER A 32 1.15 9.76 -7.06
C SER A 32 2.55 9.76 -6.46
N SER A 33 3.54 9.96 -7.33
CA SER A 33 4.94 10.13 -6.95
C SER A 33 5.58 11.27 -7.74
N ILE A 34 6.68 11.80 -7.21
CA ILE A 34 7.46 12.80 -7.91
C ILE A 34 8.64 12.10 -8.57
N ILE A 35 8.72 12.18 -9.89
CA ILE A 35 9.81 11.65 -10.72
C ILE A 35 10.34 12.80 -11.55
N ASP A 36 11.64 13.07 -11.45
CA ASP A 36 12.33 14.15 -12.17
C ASP A 36 11.61 15.52 -12.04
N ASP A 37 11.27 15.91 -10.81
CA ASP A 37 10.55 17.14 -10.45
C ASP A 37 9.12 17.27 -11.04
N SER A 38 8.60 16.19 -11.62
CA SER A 38 7.23 16.12 -12.15
C SER A 38 6.37 15.17 -11.34
N LEU A 39 5.13 15.60 -11.05
CA LEU A 39 4.13 14.75 -10.43
C LEU A 39 3.65 13.72 -11.45
N VAL A 40 3.85 12.45 -11.13
CA VAL A 40 3.41 11.32 -11.95
C VAL A 40 2.37 10.55 -11.17
N THR A 41 1.25 10.26 -11.81
CA THR A 41 0.15 9.53 -11.21
C THR A 41 -0.06 8.22 -11.95
N SER A 42 -0.14 7.12 -11.22
CA SER A 42 -0.59 5.84 -11.71
C SER A 42 -1.92 5.45 -11.08
N GLN A 43 -2.72 4.71 -11.83
CA GLN A 43 -3.96 4.14 -11.36
C GLN A 43 -3.86 2.62 -11.37
N PHE A 44 -4.43 1.99 -10.39
CA PHE A 44 -4.46 0.54 -10.35
C PHE A 44 -5.79 0.02 -9.80
N THR A 45 -6.16 -1.14 -10.28
CA THR A 45 -7.32 -1.89 -9.82
C THR A 45 -6.83 -3.12 -9.08
N ARG A 46 -7.36 -3.35 -7.90
CA ARG A 46 -7.02 -4.51 -7.10
C ARG A 46 -8.24 -5.39 -6.88
N THR A 47 -8.07 -6.66 -7.16
CA THR A 47 -8.96 -7.75 -6.77
C THR A 47 -8.29 -8.58 -5.67
N ASP A 48 -8.96 -9.62 -5.18
CA ASP A 48 -8.34 -10.50 -4.16
C ASP A 48 -7.09 -11.24 -4.68
N GLU A 49 -6.97 -11.43 -6.00
CA GLU A 49 -5.92 -12.26 -6.61
C GLU A 49 -4.94 -11.47 -7.47
N PHE A 50 -5.35 -10.31 -8.01
CA PHE A 50 -4.57 -9.56 -8.98
C PHE A 50 -4.59 -8.07 -8.71
N GLU A 51 -3.51 -7.41 -9.12
CA GLU A 51 -3.42 -5.96 -9.24
C GLU A 51 -3.04 -5.60 -10.67
N ILE A 52 -3.82 -4.70 -11.27
CA ILE A 52 -3.60 -4.22 -12.65
C ILE A 52 -3.32 -2.73 -12.56
N GLU A 53 -2.10 -2.35 -12.91
CA GLU A 53 -1.64 -0.97 -12.94
C GLU A 53 -1.71 -0.40 -14.34
N LEU A 54 -2.20 0.82 -14.47
CA LEU A 54 -2.15 1.61 -15.69
C LEU A 54 -1.24 2.80 -15.48
N PHE A 55 -0.12 2.81 -16.20
CA PHE A 55 0.87 3.87 -16.16
C PHE A 55 1.30 4.26 -17.57
N ASN A 56 1.15 5.55 -17.92
CA ASN A 56 1.46 6.06 -19.27
C ASN A 56 0.83 5.24 -20.42
N GLY A 57 -0.42 4.80 -20.24
CA GLY A 57 -1.13 3.99 -21.23
C GLY A 57 -0.68 2.52 -21.32
N ILE A 58 0.23 2.09 -20.45
CA ILE A 58 0.73 0.72 -20.38
C ILE A 58 0.11 0.01 -19.18
N GLU A 59 -0.55 -1.11 -19.44
CA GLU A 59 -1.05 -2.00 -18.39
C GLU A 59 0.01 -2.99 -17.95
N ASP A 60 0.15 -3.14 -16.64
CA ASP A 60 1.01 -4.15 -16.02
C ASP A 60 0.22 -4.90 -14.95
N SER A 61 0.29 -6.22 -14.97
CA SER A 61 -0.48 -7.07 -14.09
C SER A 61 0.43 -7.84 -13.15
N SER A 62 0.01 -7.94 -11.89
CA SER A 62 0.70 -8.69 -10.85
C SER A 62 -0.26 -9.61 -10.12
N SER A 63 0.21 -10.77 -9.71
CA SER A 63 -0.51 -11.63 -8.78
C SER A 63 -0.30 -11.15 -7.35
N ILE A 64 -1.31 -11.34 -6.51
CA ILE A 64 -1.30 -10.97 -5.10
C ILE A 64 -1.28 -12.23 -4.25
N LYS A 65 -0.39 -12.25 -3.26
CA LYS A 65 -0.40 -13.24 -2.19
C LYS A 65 -0.52 -12.52 -0.85
N TRP A 66 -1.67 -12.64 -0.20
CA TRP A 66 -1.92 -12.04 1.10
C TRP A 66 -1.18 -12.79 2.20
N VAL A 67 -0.42 -12.06 3.01
CA VAL A 67 0.21 -12.55 4.24
C VAL A 67 -0.77 -12.38 5.40
N ASN A 68 -1.41 -11.23 5.47
CA ASN A 68 -2.50 -10.88 6.38
C ASN A 68 -3.31 -9.73 5.75
N ASP A 69 -4.30 -9.19 6.43
CA ASP A 69 -5.14 -8.12 5.87
C ASP A 69 -4.39 -6.82 5.54
N CYS A 70 -3.26 -6.59 6.18
CA CYS A 70 -2.46 -5.37 6.00
C CYS A 70 -1.17 -5.58 5.19
N GLU A 71 -0.89 -6.80 4.77
CA GLU A 71 0.39 -7.14 4.13
C GLU A 71 0.20 -8.17 3.02
N PHE A 72 0.81 -7.90 1.88
CA PHE A 72 0.77 -8.80 0.73
C PHE A 72 2.04 -8.70 -0.12
N MET A 73 2.22 -9.69 -0.98
CA MET A 73 3.28 -9.73 -1.96
C MET A 73 2.72 -9.60 -3.36
N LEU A 74 3.34 -8.77 -4.17
CA LEU A 74 3.08 -8.62 -5.60
C LEU A 74 4.17 -9.30 -6.42
N THR A 75 3.75 -10.08 -7.40
CA THR A 75 4.66 -10.69 -8.38
C THR A 75 4.16 -10.38 -9.78
N LYS A 76 4.98 -9.74 -10.60
CA LYS A 76 4.62 -9.41 -11.99
C LYS A 76 4.33 -10.68 -12.79
N LEU A 77 3.25 -10.67 -13.57
CA LEU A 77 2.88 -11.79 -14.43
C LEU A 77 3.74 -11.86 -15.70
N ASN A 78 4.16 -10.71 -16.23
CA ASN A 78 4.99 -10.59 -17.44
C ASN A 78 6.26 -9.80 -17.13
N PRO A 79 7.19 -10.34 -16.34
CA PRO A 79 8.44 -9.66 -15.99
C PRO A 79 9.34 -9.53 -17.22
N ARG A 80 9.93 -8.34 -17.41
CA ARG A 80 10.86 -8.03 -18.51
C ARG A 80 12.31 -8.23 -18.12
N THR A 81 12.60 -8.11 -16.82
CA THR A 81 13.94 -8.22 -16.26
C THR A 81 13.99 -9.25 -15.13
N ASN A 82 15.16 -9.70 -14.77
CA ASN A 82 15.34 -10.59 -13.62
C ASN A 82 14.96 -9.91 -12.29
N GLN A 83 15.10 -8.60 -12.21
CA GLN A 83 14.68 -7.83 -11.05
C GLN A 83 13.15 -7.82 -10.91
N GLU A 84 12.43 -7.67 -12.01
CA GLU A 84 10.96 -7.68 -12.03
C GLU A 84 10.34 -9.04 -11.69
N LYS A 85 11.09 -10.13 -11.82
CA LYS A 85 10.67 -11.47 -11.40
C LYS A 85 10.58 -11.63 -9.89
N ARG A 86 11.20 -10.74 -9.15
CA ARG A 86 11.26 -10.81 -7.69
C ARG A 86 10.01 -10.21 -7.07
N PRO A 87 9.40 -10.90 -6.10
CA PRO A 87 8.25 -10.38 -5.40
C PRO A 87 8.56 -9.08 -4.66
N VAL A 88 7.59 -8.19 -4.64
CA VAL A 88 7.59 -6.96 -3.85
C VAL A 88 6.65 -7.15 -2.67
N ARG A 89 7.14 -6.92 -1.48
CA ARG A 89 6.34 -6.91 -0.26
C ARG A 89 5.74 -5.53 -0.06
N ILE A 90 4.45 -5.48 0.21
CA ILE A 90 3.72 -4.24 0.51
C ILE A 90 3.05 -4.39 1.88
N LYS A 91 3.25 -3.41 2.73
CA LYS A 91 2.68 -3.36 4.06
C LYS A 91 1.99 -2.03 4.30
N SER A 92 0.69 -2.06 4.60
CA SER A 92 -0.06 -0.89 5.03
C SER A 92 0.34 -0.50 6.45
N LEU A 93 0.69 0.77 6.65
CA LEU A 93 1.16 1.29 7.93
C LEU A 93 0.03 1.91 8.74
N ARG A 94 -0.84 2.68 8.07
CA ARG A 94 -2.00 3.32 8.65
C ARG A 94 -3.04 3.64 7.58
N THR A 95 -4.30 3.72 7.98
CA THR A 95 -5.40 4.14 7.13
C THR A 95 -6.02 5.43 7.66
N PHE A 96 -6.45 6.30 6.76
CA PHE A 96 -7.12 7.56 7.12
C PHE A 96 -8.03 8.02 5.97
N GLY A 97 -9.32 8.17 6.25
CA GLY A 97 -10.30 8.48 5.21
C GLY A 97 -10.29 7.44 4.09
N ASN A 98 -10.13 7.89 2.85
CA ASN A 98 -10.02 7.03 1.66
C ASN A 98 -8.56 6.71 1.27
N SER A 99 -7.63 6.90 2.19
CA SER A 99 -6.19 6.77 1.91
C SER A 99 -5.53 5.81 2.87
N TYR A 100 -4.39 5.27 2.46
CA TYR A 100 -3.48 4.56 3.34
C TYR A 100 -2.03 4.86 3.00
N ASP A 101 -1.20 4.92 4.05
CA ASP A 101 0.25 4.93 3.90
C ASP A 101 0.77 3.50 3.88
N PHE A 102 1.75 3.26 3.03
CA PHE A 102 2.36 1.95 2.89
C PHE A 102 3.88 2.04 2.78
N GLU A 103 4.53 0.95 3.09
CA GLU A 103 5.92 0.71 2.74
C GLU A 103 6.03 -0.47 1.79
N TYR A 104 7.02 -0.43 0.92
CA TYR A 104 7.33 -1.54 0.02
C TYR A 104 8.83 -1.80 -0.06
N SER A 105 9.17 -3.05 -0.25
CA SER A 105 10.54 -3.52 -0.44
C SER A 105 10.54 -4.79 -1.28
N GLN A 106 11.66 -5.05 -1.95
CA GLN A 106 11.86 -6.36 -2.56
C GLN A 106 12.10 -7.41 -1.48
N VAL A 107 11.51 -8.59 -1.65
CA VAL A 107 11.63 -9.69 -0.67
C VAL A 107 13.09 -10.09 -0.44
N ASN A 108 13.93 -10.03 -1.48
CA ASN A 108 15.36 -10.33 -1.37
C ASN A 108 16.22 -9.15 -0.85
N ASN A 109 15.64 -7.97 -0.68
CA ASN A 109 16.30 -6.80 -0.10
C ASN A 109 15.36 -6.05 0.87
N PRO A 110 15.00 -6.68 2.00
CA PRO A 110 13.99 -6.15 2.92
C PRO A 110 14.44 -4.88 3.67
N GLN A 111 15.71 -4.52 3.59
CA GLN A 111 16.25 -3.33 4.24
C GLN A 111 16.09 -2.06 3.38
N SER A 112 15.93 -2.21 2.08
CA SER A 112 15.67 -1.09 1.17
C SER A 112 14.17 -0.80 1.11
N ILE A 113 13.70 0.01 2.05
CA ILE A 113 12.29 0.34 2.21
C ILE A 113 11.98 1.67 1.57
N ASN A 114 10.94 1.70 0.73
CA ASN A 114 10.32 2.90 0.20
C ASN A 114 8.92 3.07 0.78
N ARG A 115 8.42 4.28 0.84
CA ARG A 115 7.10 4.61 1.38
C ARG A 115 6.30 5.47 0.42
N GLY A 116 4.99 5.37 0.52
CA GLY A 116 4.08 6.17 -0.26
C GLY A 116 2.69 6.20 0.36
N THR A 117 1.81 6.96 -0.30
CA THR A 117 0.40 7.10 0.07
C THR A 117 -0.46 6.76 -1.14
N VAL A 118 -1.49 5.98 -0.92
CA VAL A 118 -2.46 5.58 -1.93
C VAL A 118 -3.84 6.11 -1.56
N ASN A 119 -4.57 6.62 -2.55
CA ASN A 119 -5.95 7.05 -2.42
C ASN A 119 -6.88 6.04 -3.10
N LYS A 120 -7.93 5.63 -2.42
CA LYS A 120 -8.98 4.81 -3.00
C LYS A 120 -9.99 5.70 -3.73
N ILE A 121 -10.20 5.43 -5.02
CA ILE A 121 -11.09 6.23 -5.87
C ILE A 121 -12.50 5.64 -5.86
N SER A 122 -12.62 4.32 -5.88
CA SER A 122 -13.90 3.64 -6.03
C SER A 122 -13.89 2.25 -5.38
N ASN A 123 -15.07 1.83 -4.89
CA ASN A 123 -15.32 0.47 -4.41
C ASN A 123 -15.73 -0.50 -5.55
N LYS A 124 -15.70 -0.05 -6.80
CA LYS A 124 -16.18 -0.81 -7.95
C LYS A 124 -15.40 -2.12 -8.07
N LYS A 125 -16.10 -3.24 -7.94
CA LYS A 125 -15.54 -4.55 -8.30
C LYS A 125 -15.50 -4.63 -9.82
N ILE A 126 -14.33 -4.49 -10.40
CA ILE A 126 -14.15 -4.78 -11.82
C ILE A 126 -14.04 -6.30 -11.93
N VAL A 127 -15.01 -6.90 -12.63
CA VAL A 127 -14.87 -8.28 -13.07
C VAL A 127 -13.90 -8.26 -14.24
N VAL A 128 -12.65 -8.59 -13.98
CA VAL A 128 -11.65 -8.78 -15.03
C VAL A 128 -12.05 -10.04 -15.78
N LYS A 129 -12.70 -9.90 -16.93
CA LYS A 129 -12.81 -10.99 -17.91
C LYS A 129 -11.40 -11.17 -18.48
N ILE A 130 -10.71 -12.17 -17.99
CA ILE A 130 -9.53 -12.68 -18.68
C ILE A 130 -10.06 -13.33 -19.95
N LEU A 131 -9.92 -12.64 -21.07
CA LEU A 131 -10.10 -13.25 -22.39
C LEU A 131 -8.87 -14.14 -22.60
N ILE A 132 -9.10 -15.41 -22.40
CA ILE A 132 -8.15 -16.46 -22.78
C ILE A 132 -8.27 -16.65 -24.30
#